data_970d86cb314cdbdf228bb7a898a565d7
#
_entry.id   970d86cb314cdbdf228bb7a898a565d7
#
_cell.length_a   1.000
_cell.length_b   1.000
_cell.length_c   1.000
_cell.angle_alpha   90.00
_cell.angle_beta   90.00
_cell.angle_gamma   90.00
#
_symmetry.space_group_name_H-M   'P 1'
#
loop_
_entity.id
_entity.type
_entity.pdbx_description
1 polymer ?
#
loop_
_entity_poly.entity_id
_entity_poly.type
_entity_poly.pdbx_seq_one_letter_code
_entity_poly.pdbx_strand_id
1 'polypeptide(L)'
;IRPASFWGIVGYKPSFGKISVAGVKSLAPTLDTLGSFGRCIEDVALGVAAMSGDHELANVVDLHNKPRVAVLKTPEWQYASPDTRGAIALARFSAETFAKGKVSDIDLPAELHQLTQIQTRIMLSEISRSLTFERMQYSKKLSNLITSQIDQGAAIEYKQYKLDLDQASTARNMM
;
A
#
# COMPACT_ATOMS: atom_id res chain seq x y z
N ILE A 1 0.98 5.38 -2.31
CA ILE A 1 2.15 5.30 -3.22
C ILE A 1 1.72 5.40 -4.68
N ARG A 2 0.77 4.58 -5.15
CA ARG A 2 0.34 4.59 -6.55
C ARG A 2 -0.03 5.98 -7.10
N PRO A 3 -0.82 6.84 -6.42
CA PRO A 3 -1.06 8.20 -6.93
C PRO A 3 0.21 9.03 -7.08
N ALA A 4 1.18 8.87 -6.18
CA ALA A 4 2.44 9.61 -6.26
C ALA A 4 3.23 9.27 -7.54
N SER A 5 3.23 8.01 -7.98
CA SER A 5 3.91 7.61 -9.23
C SER A 5 3.25 8.22 -10.47
N PHE A 6 1.92 8.41 -10.49
CA PHE A 6 1.24 9.10 -11.59
C PHE A 6 1.53 10.61 -11.64
N TRP A 7 1.81 11.22 -10.48
CA TRP A 7 2.10 12.65 -10.37
C TRP A 7 3.60 12.97 -10.44
N GLY A 8 4.47 11.94 -10.46
CA GLY A 8 5.92 12.14 -10.46
C GLY A 8 6.45 12.78 -9.18
N ILE A 9 5.84 12.46 -8.04
CA ILE A 9 6.20 12.98 -6.72
C ILE A 9 6.59 11.85 -5.79
N VAL A 10 7.20 12.18 -4.66
CA VAL A 10 7.51 11.20 -3.61
C VAL A 10 6.26 10.86 -2.82
N GLY A 11 6.00 9.56 -2.65
CA GLY A 11 4.92 9.05 -1.79
C GLY A 11 5.49 8.13 -0.73
N TYR A 12 5.17 8.41 0.52
CA TYR A 12 5.60 7.60 1.65
C TYR A 12 4.39 7.07 2.43
N LYS A 13 4.33 5.75 2.57
CA LYS A 13 3.37 5.04 3.40
C LYS A 13 4.12 4.40 4.56
N PRO A 14 3.94 4.88 5.79
CA PRO A 14 4.56 4.28 6.97
C PRO A 14 3.97 2.88 7.27
N SER A 15 4.54 2.21 8.25
CA SER A 15 4.00 0.95 8.76
C SER A 15 2.55 1.12 9.23
N PHE A 16 1.76 0.07 9.09
CA PHE A 16 0.38 0.07 9.57
C PHE A 16 0.33 0.40 11.07
N GLY A 17 -0.59 1.30 11.45
CA GLY A 17 -0.75 1.74 12.83
C GLY A 17 0.28 2.78 13.33
N LYS A 18 1.27 3.17 12.52
CA LYS A 18 2.24 4.20 12.93
C LYS A 18 1.61 5.59 13.08
N ILE A 19 0.61 5.90 12.26
CA ILE A 19 -0.18 7.12 12.35
C ILE A 19 -1.61 6.74 12.75
N SER A 20 -2.17 7.44 13.76
CA SER A 20 -3.56 7.25 14.16
C SER A 20 -4.51 7.66 13.04
N VAL A 21 -5.48 6.81 12.75
CA VAL A 21 -6.58 7.10 11.82
C VAL A 21 -7.82 7.68 12.53
N ALA A 22 -7.70 8.06 13.80
CA ALA A 22 -8.78 8.69 14.55
C ALA A 22 -9.22 9.99 13.86
N GLY A 23 -10.53 10.17 13.67
CA GLY A 23 -11.09 11.32 12.95
C GLY A 23 -11.06 11.19 11.43
N VAL A 24 -10.51 10.14 10.88
CA VAL A 24 -10.55 9.84 9.44
C VAL A 24 -11.68 8.87 9.14
N LYS A 25 -12.49 9.16 8.12
CA LYS A 25 -13.51 8.20 7.65
C LYS A 25 -12.82 6.98 7.09
N SER A 26 -12.96 5.87 7.77
CA SER A 26 -12.36 4.60 7.34
C SER A 26 -13.13 4.02 6.15
N LEU A 27 -12.39 3.48 5.20
CA LEU A 27 -12.93 2.69 4.10
C LEU A 27 -12.74 1.19 4.36
N ALA A 28 -11.50 0.80 4.71
CA ALA A 28 -11.13 -0.56 5.03
C ALA A 28 -10.20 -0.56 6.28
N PRO A 29 -10.75 -0.64 7.49
CA PRO A 29 -10.02 -0.41 8.75
C PRO A 29 -8.75 -1.24 8.93
N THR A 30 -8.72 -2.48 8.43
CA THR A 30 -7.54 -3.35 8.56
C THR A 30 -6.47 -3.06 7.51
N LEU A 31 -6.75 -2.21 6.52
CA LEU A 31 -5.86 -1.88 5.42
C LEU A 31 -5.50 -0.38 5.38
N ASP A 32 -6.34 0.47 5.94
CA ASP A 32 -6.17 1.92 5.88
C ASP A 32 -4.89 2.36 6.59
N THR A 33 -4.10 3.14 5.89
CA THR A 33 -2.87 3.73 6.42
C THR A 33 -2.73 5.14 5.89
N LEU A 34 -2.52 6.10 6.79
CA LEU A 34 -2.17 7.47 6.42
C LEU A 34 -0.71 7.53 5.97
N GLY A 35 -0.44 8.41 5.02
CA GLY A 35 0.91 8.67 4.51
C GLY A 35 1.04 10.10 4.03
N SER A 36 2.20 10.43 3.47
CA SER A 36 2.52 11.76 3.00
C SER A 36 2.95 11.76 1.54
N PHE A 37 2.62 12.82 0.83
CA PHE A 37 3.13 13.15 -0.51
C PHE A 37 3.96 14.43 -0.41
N GLY A 38 5.07 14.47 -1.14
CA GLY A 38 5.96 15.63 -1.17
C GLY A 38 6.80 15.65 -2.44
N ARG A 39 7.54 16.73 -2.66
CA ARG A 39 8.43 16.87 -3.81
C ARG A 39 9.77 16.18 -3.58
N CYS A 40 10.18 16.01 -2.34
CA CYS A 40 11.41 15.35 -1.94
C CYS A 40 11.17 14.45 -0.71
N ILE A 41 12.19 13.70 -0.32
CA ILE A 41 12.12 12.76 0.81
C ILE A 41 11.95 13.52 2.12
N GLU A 42 12.60 14.64 2.27
CA GLU A 42 12.55 15.51 3.46
C GLU A 42 11.11 16.01 3.71
N ASP A 43 10.40 16.43 2.66
CA ASP A 43 8.99 16.86 2.75
C ASP A 43 8.10 15.73 3.30
N VAL A 44 8.24 14.51 2.78
CA VAL A 44 7.41 13.38 3.22
C VAL A 44 7.80 12.89 4.61
N ALA A 45 9.08 12.95 4.95
CA ALA A 45 9.59 12.60 6.28
C ALA A 45 9.04 13.58 7.34
N LEU A 46 9.08 14.88 7.07
CA LEU A 46 8.49 15.90 7.93
C LEU A 46 6.96 15.69 8.09
N GLY A 47 6.25 15.43 6.99
CA GLY A 47 4.82 15.18 7.02
C GLY A 47 4.45 13.96 7.88
N VAL A 48 5.19 12.86 7.77
CA VAL A 48 4.96 11.66 8.58
C VAL A 48 5.35 11.89 10.05
N ALA A 49 6.47 12.59 10.31
CA ALA A 49 6.87 12.95 11.66
C ALA A 49 5.79 13.78 12.38
N ALA A 50 5.25 14.80 11.71
CA ALA A 50 4.17 15.62 12.24
C ALA A 50 2.90 14.84 12.56
N MET A 51 2.49 13.91 11.67
CA MET A 51 1.28 13.11 11.86
C MET A 51 1.44 11.99 12.88
N SER A 52 2.64 11.43 13.03
CA SER A 52 2.91 10.32 13.96
C SER A 52 3.29 10.78 15.36
N GLY A 53 3.69 12.05 15.53
CA GLY A 53 4.32 12.56 16.75
C GLY A 53 5.76 12.07 16.97
N ASP A 54 6.33 11.36 16.02
CA ASP A 54 7.70 10.84 16.07
C ASP A 54 8.61 11.78 15.28
N HIS A 55 9.17 12.76 15.99
CA HIS A 55 9.98 13.81 15.38
C HIS A 55 11.33 13.30 14.83
N GLU A 56 11.81 12.13 15.26
CA GLU A 56 13.03 11.55 14.72
C GLU A 56 12.89 11.15 13.25
N LEU A 57 11.67 10.84 12.81
CA LEU A 57 11.39 10.55 11.40
C LEU A 57 11.63 11.73 10.45
N ALA A 58 11.71 12.97 10.96
CA ALA A 58 12.06 14.14 10.16
C ALA A 58 13.58 14.22 9.87
N ASN A 59 14.39 13.49 10.62
CA ASN A 59 15.83 13.49 10.45
C ASN A 59 16.21 12.53 9.31
N VAL A 60 16.23 13.04 8.09
CA VAL A 60 16.74 12.29 6.93
C VAL A 60 18.27 12.30 7.01
N VAL A 61 18.85 11.14 7.23
CA VAL A 61 20.32 10.98 7.28
C VAL A 61 20.81 10.22 6.06
N ASP A 62 21.99 10.56 5.61
CA ASP A 62 22.66 9.80 4.56
C ASP A 62 23.00 8.38 5.05
N LEU A 63 22.82 7.41 4.17
CA LEU A 63 23.19 6.03 4.45
C LEU A 63 24.71 5.92 4.53
N HIS A 64 25.24 5.70 5.72
CA HIS A 64 26.67 5.42 5.90
C HIS A 64 27.06 4.03 5.36
N ASN A 65 26.11 3.11 5.28
CA ASN A 65 26.32 1.77 4.77
C ASN A 65 25.70 1.59 3.38
N LYS A 66 26.36 0.82 2.52
CA LYS A 66 25.83 0.46 1.22
C LYS A 66 24.54 -0.31 1.37
N PRO A 67 23.43 0.13 0.74
CA PRO A 67 22.16 -0.57 0.86
C PRO A 67 22.20 -1.93 0.17
N ARG A 68 21.45 -2.88 0.71
CA ARG A 68 21.08 -4.10 -0.03
C ARG A 68 19.71 -3.86 -0.64
N VAL A 69 19.62 -4.01 -1.94
CA VAL A 69 18.40 -3.75 -2.71
C VAL A 69 17.91 -5.06 -3.31
N ALA A 70 16.63 -5.35 -3.17
CA ALA A 70 15.99 -6.49 -3.82
C ALA A 70 15.01 -6.00 -4.87
N VAL A 71 15.01 -6.62 -6.04
CA VAL A 71 14.00 -6.40 -7.08
C VAL A 71 13.04 -7.57 -7.06
N LEU A 72 11.80 -7.29 -6.69
CA LEU A 72 10.71 -8.26 -6.63
C LEU A 72 9.73 -8.04 -7.78
N LYS A 73 9.49 -9.07 -8.56
CA LYS A 73 8.45 -9.08 -9.60
C LYS A 73 7.24 -9.86 -9.10
N THR A 74 6.13 -9.16 -8.91
CA THR A 74 4.86 -9.78 -8.54
C THR A 74 4.19 -10.44 -9.75
N PRO A 75 3.17 -11.30 -9.57
CA PRO A 75 2.42 -11.88 -10.69
C PRO A 75 1.86 -10.85 -11.67
N GLU A 76 1.57 -9.63 -11.17
CA GLU A 76 1.07 -8.51 -11.98
C GLU A 76 2.14 -7.90 -12.91
N TRP A 77 3.42 -8.28 -12.77
CA TRP A 77 4.50 -7.78 -13.62
C TRP A 77 4.25 -8.01 -15.12
N GLN A 78 3.50 -9.03 -15.47
CA GLN A 78 3.10 -9.29 -16.85
C GLN A 78 2.32 -8.14 -17.48
N TYR A 79 1.59 -7.36 -16.66
CA TYR A 79 0.79 -6.20 -17.08
C TYR A 79 1.56 -4.88 -17.01
N ALA A 80 2.83 -4.89 -16.57
CA ALA A 80 3.64 -3.68 -16.47
C ALA A 80 3.90 -3.08 -17.85
N SER A 81 3.65 -1.78 -17.99
CA SER A 81 3.94 -1.03 -19.22
C SER A 81 5.45 -0.99 -19.50
N PRO A 82 5.86 -0.71 -20.75
CA PRO A 82 7.27 -0.48 -21.07
C PRO A 82 7.90 0.60 -20.19
N ASP A 83 7.19 1.70 -19.92
CA ASP A 83 7.66 2.80 -19.08
C ASP A 83 7.89 2.35 -17.62
N THR A 84 6.96 1.55 -17.07
CA THR A 84 7.13 0.96 -15.73
C THR A 84 8.36 0.06 -15.67
N ARG A 85 8.54 -0.78 -16.69
CA ARG A 85 9.73 -1.66 -16.79
C ARG A 85 11.01 -0.85 -16.90
N GLY A 86 11.01 0.22 -17.70
CA GLY A 86 12.12 1.16 -17.84
C GLY A 86 12.47 1.87 -16.53
N ALA A 87 11.46 2.35 -15.80
CA ALA A 87 11.65 3.00 -14.51
C ALA A 87 12.30 2.06 -13.48
N ILE A 88 11.86 0.81 -13.39
CA ILE A 88 12.46 -0.19 -12.49
C ILE A 88 13.89 -0.53 -12.92
N ALA A 89 14.16 -0.65 -14.23
CA ALA A 89 15.51 -0.87 -14.73
C ALA A 89 16.46 0.29 -14.40
N LEU A 90 15.98 1.54 -14.53
CA LEU A 90 16.73 2.74 -14.17
C LEU A 90 17.02 2.78 -12.66
N ALA A 91 16.02 2.47 -11.83
CA ALA A 91 16.19 2.42 -10.36
C ALA A 91 17.24 1.36 -9.97
N ARG A 92 17.21 0.19 -10.61
CA ARG A 92 18.21 -0.86 -10.44
C ARG A 92 19.61 -0.37 -10.79
N PHE A 93 19.76 0.19 -11.99
CA PHE A 93 21.03 0.75 -12.47
C PHE A 93 21.57 1.82 -11.50
N SER A 94 20.70 2.72 -11.02
CA SER A 94 21.06 3.75 -10.05
C SER A 94 21.53 3.15 -8.72
N ALA A 95 20.87 2.12 -8.21
CA ALA A 95 21.26 1.45 -6.99
C ALA A 95 22.63 0.74 -7.13
N GLU A 96 22.89 0.10 -8.25
CA GLU A 96 24.17 -0.57 -8.54
C GLU A 96 25.32 0.43 -8.71
N THR A 97 25.07 1.53 -9.41
CA THR A 97 26.11 2.49 -9.83
C THR A 97 26.42 3.54 -8.76
N PHE A 98 25.40 4.23 -8.29
CA PHE A 98 25.57 5.40 -7.40
C PHE A 98 25.58 5.02 -5.92
N ALA A 99 24.66 4.14 -5.51
CA ALA A 99 24.66 3.66 -4.13
C ALA A 99 25.70 2.58 -3.85
N LYS A 100 26.35 2.05 -4.90
CA LYS A 100 27.27 0.89 -4.81
C LYS A 100 26.66 -0.26 -4.00
N GLY A 101 25.34 -0.37 -4.07
CA GLY A 101 24.53 -1.35 -3.35
C GLY A 101 24.64 -2.74 -3.98
N LYS A 102 24.42 -3.76 -3.16
CA LYS A 102 24.23 -5.11 -3.67
C LYS A 102 22.78 -5.24 -4.11
N VAL A 103 22.54 -5.41 -5.41
CA VAL A 103 21.21 -5.64 -5.97
C VAL A 103 21.02 -7.12 -6.29
N SER A 104 19.88 -7.68 -5.92
CA SER A 104 19.49 -9.05 -6.21
C SER A 104 18.05 -9.14 -6.67
N ASP A 105 17.75 -10.09 -7.56
CA ASP A 105 16.38 -10.46 -7.84
C ASP A 105 15.90 -11.44 -6.77
N ILE A 106 14.65 -11.28 -6.34
CA ILE A 106 13.97 -12.21 -5.44
C ILE A 106 12.63 -12.60 -6.05
N ASP A 107 12.26 -13.85 -5.85
CA ASP A 107 10.97 -14.37 -6.28
C ASP A 107 9.96 -14.28 -5.13
N LEU A 108 8.72 -13.94 -5.47
CA LEU A 108 7.63 -13.98 -4.51
C LEU A 108 7.27 -15.45 -4.23
N PRO A 109 7.27 -15.90 -2.96
CA PRO A 109 6.79 -17.23 -2.61
C PRO A 109 5.41 -17.52 -3.20
N ALA A 110 5.19 -18.74 -3.68
CA ALA A 110 3.95 -19.12 -4.38
C ALA A 110 2.69 -18.90 -3.52
N GLU A 111 2.82 -19.06 -2.20
CA GLU A 111 1.77 -18.84 -1.20
C GLU A 111 1.28 -17.38 -1.19
N LEU A 112 2.13 -16.45 -1.62
CA LEU A 112 1.83 -15.02 -1.67
C LEU A 112 1.22 -14.56 -3.00
N HIS A 113 1.12 -15.43 -4.01
CA HIS A 113 0.58 -15.08 -5.33
C HIS A 113 -0.90 -14.69 -5.28
N GLN A 114 -1.65 -15.14 -4.28
CA GLN A 114 -3.08 -14.84 -4.11
C GLN A 114 -3.35 -13.57 -3.30
N LEU A 115 -2.31 -12.86 -2.82
CA LEU A 115 -2.48 -11.69 -1.94
C LEU A 115 -3.33 -10.58 -2.54
N THR A 116 -3.27 -10.36 -3.84
CA THR A 116 -4.11 -9.36 -4.52
C THR A 116 -5.60 -9.70 -4.37
N GLN A 117 -5.97 -10.98 -4.53
CA GLN A 117 -7.36 -11.42 -4.37
C GLN A 117 -7.81 -11.37 -2.91
N ILE A 118 -6.96 -11.80 -1.98
CA ILE A 118 -7.20 -11.75 -0.55
C ILE A 118 -7.43 -10.30 -0.10
N GLN A 119 -6.53 -9.39 -0.49
CA GLN A 119 -6.64 -7.96 -0.19
C GLN A 119 -7.94 -7.37 -0.75
N THR A 120 -8.31 -7.73 -1.97
CA THR A 120 -9.55 -7.25 -2.61
C THR A 120 -10.79 -7.71 -1.82
N ARG A 121 -10.87 -8.98 -1.41
CA ARG A 121 -12.00 -9.48 -0.63
C ARG A 121 -12.08 -8.84 0.76
N ILE A 122 -10.95 -8.66 1.45
CA ILE A 122 -10.91 -7.93 2.73
C ILE A 122 -11.43 -6.51 2.53
N MET A 123 -10.89 -5.78 1.56
CA MET A 123 -11.27 -4.40 1.26
C MET A 123 -12.77 -4.28 0.96
N LEU A 124 -13.33 -5.10 0.08
CA LEU A 124 -14.75 -5.09 -0.28
C LEU A 124 -15.64 -5.39 0.92
N SER A 125 -15.29 -6.41 1.70
CA SER A 125 -16.03 -6.78 2.91
C SER A 125 -16.06 -5.63 3.93
N GLU A 126 -14.97 -4.90 4.08
CA GLU A 126 -14.87 -3.77 4.99
C GLU A 126 -15.56 -2.52 4.43
N ILE A 127 -15.46 -2.22 3.13
CA ILE A 127 -16.21 -1.16 2.45
C ILE A 127 -17.71 -1.32 2.70
N SER A 128 -18.25 -2.52 2.54
CA SER A 128 -19.69 -2.77 2.72
C SER A 128 -20.19 -2.42 4.12
N ARG A 129 -19.36 -2.61 5.13
CA ARG A 129 -19.65 -2.28 6.54
C ARG A 129 -19.43 -0.81 6.85
N SER A 130 -18.28 -0.27 6.41
CA SER A 130 -17.87 1.12 6.68
C SER A 130 -18.80 2.14 6.04
N LEU A 131 -19.39 1.81 4.88
CA LEU A 131 -20.28 2.69 4.13
C LEU A 131 -21.77 2.34 4.30
N THR A 132 -22.14 1.59 5.33
CA THR A 132 -23.53 1.22 5.60
C THR A 132 -24.41 2.45 5.77
N PHE A 133 -23.95 3.45 6.53
CA PHE A 133 -24.68 4.70 6.75
C PHE A 133 -24.94 5.45 5.44
N GLU A 134 -23.90 5.63 4.62
CA GLU A 134 -23.98 6.32 3.33
C GLU A 134 -24.91 5.56 2.37
N ARG A 135 -24.87 4.24 2.37
CA ARG A 135 -25.78 3.41 1.57
C ARG A 135 -27.23 3.61 1.96
N MET A 136 -27.51 3.65 3.26
CA MET A 136 -28.89 3.79 3.76
C MET A 136 -29.45 5.19 3.57
N GLN A 137 -28.65 6.22 3.85
CA GLN A 137 -29.12 7.62 3.89
C GLN A 137 -28.90 8.37 2.58
N TYR A 138 -27.89 7.98 1.80
CA TYR A 138 -27.43 8.74 0.63
C TYR A 138 -27.21 7.89 -0.61
N SER A 139 -27.96 6.78 -0.78
CA SER A 139 -27.78 5.83 -1.88
C SER A 139 -27.72 6.50 -3.27
N LYS A 140 -28.57 7.51 -3.50
CA LYS A 140 -28.60 8.27 -4.77
C LYS A 140 -27.38 9.16 -5.02
N LYS A 141 -26.54 9.41 -3.98
CA LYS A 141 -25.31 10.21 -4.09
C LYS A 141 -24.05 9.33 -4.26
N LEU A 142 -24.18 8.03 -4.09
CA LEU A 142 -23.08 7.11 -4.32
C LEU A 142 -22.87 6.87 -5.82
N SER A 143 -21.61 6.81 -6.25
CA SER A 143 -21.29 6.42 -7.61
C SER A 143 -21.64 4.94 -7.85
N ASN A 144 -21.89 4.57 -9.11
CA ASN A 144 -22.14 3.18 -9.49
C ASN A 144 -20.99 2.24 -9.07
N LEU A 145 -19.74 2.74 -9.12
CA LEU A 145 -18.58 1.97 -8.70
C LEU A 145 -18.63 1.63 -7.20
N ILE A 146 -18.87 2.62 -6.35
CA ILE A 146 -18.96 2.42 -4.89
C ILE A 146 -20.15 1.52 -4.55
N THR A 147 -21.30 1.72 -5.17
CA THR A 147 -22.48 0.86 -4.98
C THR A 147 -22.17 -0.59 -5.32
N SER A 148 -21.52 -0.83 -6.46
CA SER A 148 -21.09 -2.17 -6.87
C SER A 148 -20.12 -2.81 -5.89
N GLN A 149 -19.14 -2.04 -5.38
CA GLN A 149 -18.18 -2.53 -4.36
C GLN A 149 -18.86 -2.89 -3.04
N ILE A 150 -19.83 -2.09 -2.60
CA ILE A 150 -20.63 -2.37 -1.39
C ILE A 150 -21.41 -3.68 -1.59
N ASP A 151 -22.06 -3.87 -2.73
CA ASP A 151 -22.85 -5.06 -3.02
C ASP A 151 -21.98 -6.33 -3.11
N GLN A 152 -20.83 -6.25 -3.77
CA GLN A 152 -19.86 -7.34 -3.82
C GLN A 152 -19.35 -7.68 -2.41
N GLY A 153 -19.03 -6.67 -1.61
CA GLY A 153 -18.54 -6.86 -0.23
C GLY A 153 -19.59 -7.48 0.69
N ALA A 154 -20.86 -7.10 0.54
CA ALA A 154 -21.99 -7.67 1.30
C ALA A 154 -22.23 -9.15 0.97
N ALA A 155 -21.87 -9.60 -0.22
CA ALA A 155 -21.97 -11.01 -0.65
C ALA A 155 -20.84 -11.90 -0.11
N ILE A 156 -19.77 -11.33 0.46
CA ILE A 156 -18.67 -12.10 1.03
C ILE A 156 -19.09 -12.67 2.39
N GLU A 157 -19.06 -13.98 2.50
CA GLU A 157 -19.36 -14.66 3.78
C GLU A 157 -18.35 -14.27 4.87
N TYR A 158 -18.82 -14.08 6.10
CA TYR A 158 -17.96 -13.75 7.24
C TYR A 158 -16.84 -14.77 7.46
N LYS A 159 -17.11 -16.05 7.23
CA LYS A 159 -16.13 -17.13 7.31
C LYS A 159 -14.98 -16.90 6.32
N GLN A 160 -15.30 -16.52 5.09
CA GLN A 160 -14.28 -16.23 4.07
C GLN A 160 -13.44 -15.00 4.45
N TYR A 161 -14.10 -13.93 4.91
CA TYR A 161 -13.40 -12.74 5.40
C TYR A 161 -12.40 -13.05 6.53
N LYS A 162 -12.77 -13.91 7.48
CA LYS A 162 -11.88 -14.34 8.57
C LYS A 162 -10.69 -15.13 8.04
N LEU A 163 -10.91 -16.06 7.10
CA LEU A 163 -9.82 -16.81 6.45
C LEU A 163 -8.85 -15.88 5.71
N ASP A 164 -9.38 -14.89 5.02
CA ASP A 164 -8.56 -13.90 4.29
C ASP A 164 -7.69 -13.06 5.24
N LEU A 165 -8.22 -12.66 6.41
CA LEU A 165 -7.44 -11.96 7.44
C LEU A 165 -6.31 -12.84 8.01
N ASP A 166 -6.57 -14.10 8.27
CA ASP A 166 -5.59 -15.05 8.79
C ASP A 166 -4.47 -15.29 7.75
N GLN A 167 -4.84 -15.46 6.48
CA GLN A 167 -3.89 -15.57 5.38
C GLN A 167 -3.03 -14.30 5.21
N ALA A 168 -3.64 -13.11 5.28
CA ALA A 168 -2.91 -11.85 5.24
C ALA A 168 -1.94 -11.69 6.43
N SER A 169 -2.32 -12.16 7.62
CA SER A 169 -1.45 -12.18 8.79
C SER A 169 -0.27 -13.13 8.60
N THR A 170 -0.52 -14.34 8.09
CA THR A 170 0.53 -15.31 7.77
C THR A 170 1.52 -14.75 6.75
N ALA A 171 1.02 -14.12 5.68
CA ALA A 171 1.85 -13.49 4.66
C ALA A 171 2.78 -12.40 5.23
N ARG A 172 2.31 -11.60 6.19
CA ARG A 172 3.16 -10.59 6.85
C ARG A 172 4.33 -11.21 7.62
N ASN A 173 4.13 -12.39 8.20
CA ASN A 173 5.17 -13.09 8.94
C ASN A 173 6.18 -13.80 8.04
N MET A 174 5.85 -14.01 6.76
CA MET A 174 6.74 -14.61 5.77
C MET A 174 7.66 -13.58 5.08
N MET A 175 7.33 -12.30 5.15
CA MET A 175 8.06 -11.18 4.53
C MET A 175 8.91 -10.39 5.54
#